data_cd94cedee64a4e890fab35965d37083b
#
_entry.id   cd94cedee64a4e890fab35965d37083b
#
_cell.length_a   1.000
_cell.length_b   1.000
_cell.length_c   1.000
_cell.angle_alpha   90.00
_cell.angle_beta   90.00
_cell.angle_gamma   90.00
#
_symmetry.space_group_name_H-M   'P 1'
#
loop_
_entity.id
_entity.type
_entity.pdbx_description
1 polymer ?
#
loop_
_entity_poly.entity_id
_entity_poly.type
_entity_poly.pdbx_seq_one_letter_code
_entity_poly.pdbx_strand_id
1 'polypeptide(L)'
;MDNDKSTRDCCMDSLTPEYTGVSNILFVSGKTAKQKPRIKVALESSLSPNRPTVSISIENNPKVLAGDLHNLSSETLEKIKEWIVLNQDLLFDYWNYKISTHELINKIKRL
;
A
#
# COMPACT_ATOMS: atom_id res chain seq x y z
N MET A 1 24.20 9.24 -11.79
CA MET A 1 23.67 9.12 -11.51
C MET A 1 22.93 9.05 -11.05
N ASP A 2 22.80 9.31 -11.08
CA ASP A 2 22.09 9.37 -10.63
C ASP A 2 21.43 8.95 -10.30
N ASN A 3 21.34 8.72 -10.13
CA ASN A 3 20.64 8.19 -9.76
C ASN A 3 19.96 8.14 -8.68
N ASP A 4 20.00 8.42 -8.22
CA ASP A 4 19.55 8.42 -6.92
C ASP A 4 18.25 9.00 -6.71
N LYS A 5 17.88 9.92 -7.40
CA LYS A 5 16.57 10.44 -7.36
C LYS A 5 15.59 9.46 -7.80
N SER A 6 15.97 8.66 -8.72
CA SER A 6 15.06 7.61 -9.15
C SER A 6 14.77 6.65 -8.02
N THR A 7 15.65 6.61 -7.06
CA THR A 7 15.46 5.73 -5.92
C THR A 7 14.21 6.05 -5.14
N ARG A 8 13.88 7.32 -5.00
CA ARG A 8 12.68 7.68 -4.29
C ARG A 8 11.47 7.13 -4.94
N ASP A 9 11.41 7.25 -6.24
CA ASP A 9 10.26 6.76 -6.97
C ASP A 9 10.15 5.28 -6.90
N CYS A 10 11.27 4.60 -6.83
CA CYS A 10 11.26 3.16 -6.77
C CYS A 10 10.70 2.62 -5.49
N CYS A 11 10.56 3.45 -4.47
CA CYS A 11 10.10 2.96 -3.19
C CYS A 11 8.60 2.78 -3.10
N MET A 12 7.88 3.11 -4.15
CA MET A 12 6.42 2.97 -4.17
C MET A 12 6.00 2.11 -5.35
N ASP A 13 5.35 1.01 -5.07
CA ASP A 13 4.85 0.11 -6.10
C ASP A 13 3.34 -0.01 -6.00
N SER A 14 2.69 -0.18 -7.13
CA SER A 14 1.25 -0.32 -7.18
C SER A 14 0.87 -1.80 -7.27
N LEU A 15 -0.17 -2.16 -6.54
CA LEU A 15 -0.73 -3.51 -6.58
C LEU A 15 -2.15 -3.41 -7.10
N THR A 16 -2.39 -4.05 -8.24
CA THR A 16 -3.70 -4.04 -8.87
C THR A 16 -4.59 -5.11 -8.25
N PRO A 17 -5.90 -5.07 -8.54
CA PRO A 17 -6.82 -6.04 -7.94
C PRO A 17 -6.46 -7.50 -8.18
N GLU A 18 -5.75 -7.81 -9.24
CA GLU A 18 -5.37 -9.20 -9.49
C GLU A 18 -4.45 -9.76 -8.40
N TYR A 19 -3.72 -8.89 -7.72
CA TYR A 19 -2.82 -9.32 -6.64
C TYR A 19 -3.47 -9.22 -5.26
N THR A 20 -4.45 -8.35 -5.10
CA THR A 20 -5.00 -8.08 -3.77
C THR A 20 -6.40 -8.63 -3.55
N GLY A 21 -7.20 -8.71 -4.60
CA GLY A 21 -8.60 -9.05 -4.48
C GLY A 21 -9.46 -7.85 -4.06
N VAL A 22 -8.84 -6.68 -3.96
CA VAL A 22 -9.54 -5.43 -3.63
C VAL A 22 -9.68 -4.61 -4.89
N SER A 23 -10.83 -3.96 -5.06
CA SER A 23 -11.11 -3.24 -6.31
C SER A 23 -10.23 -2.01 -6.54
N ASN A 24 -9.72 -1.40 -5.48
CA ASN A 24 -8.87 -0.21 -5.59
C ASN A 24 -7.42 -0.60 -5.77
N ILE A 25 -6.67 0.27 -6.43
CA ILE A 25 -5.22 0.07 -6.53
C ILE A 25 -4.60 0.44 -5.19
N LEU A 26 -3.73 -0.42 -4.68
CA LEU A 26 -3.04 -0.19 -3.42
C LEU A 26 -1.57 0.10 -3.72
N PHE A 27 -1.01 1.05 -2.99
CA PHE A 27 0.41 1.39 -3.14
C PHE A 27 1.16 0.97 -1.90
N VAL A 28 2.25 0.26 -2.11
CA VAL A 28 3.15 -0.14 -1.03
C VAL A 28 4.47 0.58 -1.24
N SER A 29 5.15 0.91 -0.15
CA SER A 29 6.42 1.61 -0.26
C SER A 29 7.36 1.17 0.83
N GLY A 30 8.63 1.47 0.66
CA GLY A 30 9.60 1.31 1.72
C GLY A 30 9.48 2.42 2.73
N LYS A 31 10.14 2.22 3.84
CA LYS A 31 10.10 3.14 4.96
C LYS A 31 10.66 4.50 4.57
N THR A 32 10.00 5.55 5.03
CA THR A 32 10.48 6.89 4.86
C THR A 32 10.60 7.51 6.24
N ALA A 33 11.60 8.32 6.37
CA ALA A 33 11.98 9.05 7.57
C ALA A 33 11.18 8.71 8.83
N LYS A 34 10.18 9.48 9.14
CA LYS A 34 9.49 9.34 10.42
C LYS A 34 8.08 8.81 10.32
N GLN A 35 7.71 8.28 9.17
CA GLN A 35 6.35 7.82 9.00
C GLN A 35 6.15 6.42 9.57
N LYS A 36 4.95 6.17 10.07
CA LYS A 36 4.54 4.84 10.47
C LYS A 36 4.35 3.96 9.23
N PRO A 37 4.58 2.66 9.34
CA PRO A 37 4.29 1.75 8.23
C PRO A 37 2.86 1.91 7.75
N ARG A 38 2.70 2.07 6.45
CA ARG A 38 1.39 2.34 5.86
C ARG A 38 1.32 1.89 4.42
N ILE A 39 0.10 1.70 3.94
CA ILE A 39 -0.17 1.58 2.51
C ILE A 39 -1.03 2.77 2.10
N LYS A 40 -1.07 3.05 0.81
CA LYS A 40 -1.95 4.08 0.27
C LYS A 40 -2.96 3.44 -0.64
N VAL A 41 -4.19 3.89 -0.56
CA VAL A 41 -5.30 3.38 -1.37
C VAL A 41 -5.68 4.47 -2.37
N ALA A 42 -5.64 4.14 -3.65
CA ALA A 42 -6.08 5.07 -4.68
C ALA A 42 -7.60 5.14 -4.67
N LEU A 43 -8.15 6.34 -4.62
CA LEU A 43 -9.59 6.53 -4.63
C LEU A 43 -10.15 6.57 -6.04
N GLU A 44 -9.28 6.68 -7.04
CA GLU A 44 -9.65 6.60 -8.45
C GLU A 44 -8.84 5.50 -9.09
N SER A 45 -9.34 4.97 -10.19
CA SER A 45 -8.63 3.92 -10.89
C SER A 45 -7.41 4.42 -11.66
N SER A 46 -7.27 5.72 -11.81
CA SER A 46 -6.15 6.32 -12.54
C SER A 46 -4.84 6.16 -11.79
N LEU A 47 -3.75 6.01 -12.52
CA LEU A 47 -2.41 6.01 -11.93
C LEU A 47 -1.77 7.38 -11.95
N SER A 48 -2.57 8.42 -12.17
CA SER A 48 -2.07 9.78 -12.16
C SER A 48 -1.39 10.10 -10.83
N PRO A 49 -0.25 10.77 -10.83
CA PRO A 49 0.44 11.10 -9.58
C PRO A 49 -0.33 12.08 -8.70
N ASN A 50 -1.30 12.77 -9.26
CA ASN A 50 -2.08 13.74 -8.49
C ASN A 50 -3.39 13.19 -7.97
N ARG A 51 -3.65 11.91 -8.12
CA ARG A 51 -4.91 11.37 -7.67
C ARG A 51 -4.99 11.35 -6.16
N PRO A 52 -6.20 11.45 -5.62
CA PRO A 52 -6.38 11.37 -4.17
C PRO A 52 -6.10 9.95 -3.65
N THR A 53 -5.53 9.89 -2.46
CA THR A 53 -5.27 8.61 -1.81
C THR A 53 -5.65 8.70 -0.34
N VAL A 54 -5.83 7.53 0.26
CA VAL A 54 -6.03 7.38 1.70
C VAL A 54 -4.90 6.51 2.22
N SER A 55 -4.28 6.92 3.32
CA SER A 55 -3.22 6.14 3.95
C SER A 55 -3.78 5.34 5.11
N ILE A 56 -3.46 4.04 5.16
CA ILE A 56 -3.95 3.14 6.21
C ILE A 56 -2.74 2.44 6.82
N SER A 57 -2.70 2.37 8.15
CA SER A 57 -1.55 1.81 8.85
C SER A 57 -1.46 0.29 8.67
N ILE A 58 -0.23 -0.21 8.72
CA ILE A 58 0.03 -1.65 8.69
C ILE A 58 0.18 -2.11 10.13
N GLU A 59 -0.86 -2.70 10.68
CA GLU A 59 -0.87 -3.17 12.07
C GLU A 59 -2.04 -4.13 12.26
N ASN A 60 -2.14 -4.74 13.43
CA ASN A 60 -3.22 -5.69 13.69
C ASN A 60 -4.60 -5.08 13.60
N ASN A 61 -4.70 -3.79 13.90
CA ASN A 61 -5.96 -3.08 13.82
C ASN A 61 -5.73 -1.85 12.95
N PRO A 62 -5.70 -2.02 11.62
CA PRO A 62 -5.36 -0.91 10.72
C PRO A 62 -6.25 0.30 10.89
N LYS A 63 -5.65 1.48 10.82
CA LYS A 63 -6.34 2.75 11.01
C LYS A 63 -6.04 3.69 9.87
N VAL A 64 -6.99 4.54 9.57
CA VAL A 64 -6.78 5.59 8.58
C VAL A 64 -5.86 6.63 9.19
N LEU A 65 -4.74 6.88 8.53
CA LEU A 65 -3.75 7.85 8.99
C LEU A 65 -3.89 9.19 8.31
N ALA A 66 -4.34 9.20 7.08
CA ALA A 66 -4.47 10.43 6.31
C ALA A 66 -5.41 10.20 5.15
N GLY A 67 -5.98 11.29 4.63
CA GLY A 67 -6.84 11.23 3.47
C GLY A 67 -8.31 11.30 3.83
N ASP A 68 -9.15 11.42 2.81
CA ASP A 68 -10.58 11.62 2.97
C ASP A 68 -11.30 10.35 2.54
N LEU A 69 -12.07 9.76 3.46
CA LEU A 69 -12.80 8.52 3.19
C LEU A 69 -14.08 8.75 2.38
N HIS A 70 -14.37 9.96 1.98
CA HIS A 70 -15.62 10.31 1.33
C HIS A 70 -15.96 9.40 0.15
N ASN A 71 -14.96 9.04 -0.63
CA ASN A 71 -15.17 8.23 -1.83
C ASN A 71 -14.78 6.76 -1.66
N LEU A 72 -14.71 6.31 -0.42
CA LEU A 72 -14.34 4.93 -0.13
C LEU A 72 -15.44 4.32 0.73
N SER A 73 -16.11 3.30 0.22
CA SER A 73 -17.20 2.68 0.97
C SER A 73 -16.65 1.94 2.19
N SER A 74 -17.48 1.82 3.21
CA SER A 74 -17.04 1.11 4.41
C SER A 74 -16.77 -0.36 4.12
N GLU A 75 -17.50 -0.94 3.20
CA GLU A 75 -17.28 -2.33 2.81
C GLU A 75 -15.90 -2.52 2.19
N THR A 76 -15.53 -1.62 1.28
CA THR A 76 -14.21 -1.67 0.65
C THR A 76 -13.12 -1.42 1.68
N LEU A 77 -13.34 -0.47 2.58
CA LEU A 77 -12.37 -0.18 3.63
C LEU A 77 -12.12 -1.41 4.51
N GLU A 78 -13.18 -2.13 4.87
CA GLU A 78 -13.02 -3.34 5.68
C GLU A 78 -12.25 -4.42 4.94
N LYS A 79 -12.49 -4.57 3.66
CA LYS A 79 -11.73 -5.54 2.86
C LYS A 79 -10.26 -5.18 2.80
N ILE A 80 -9.96 -3.90 2.67
CA ILE A 80 -8.57 -3.45 2.64
C ILE A 80 -7.90 -3.74 3.99
N LYS A 81 -8.60 -3.50 5.09
CA LYS A 81 -8.06 -3.80 6.41
C LYS A 81 -7.81 -5.28 6.58
N GLU A 82 -8.71 -6.12 6.09
CA GLU A 82 -8.51 -7.56 6.13
C GLU A 82 -7.29 -7.97 5.35
N TRP A 83 -7.11 -7.38 4.18
CA TRP A 83 -5.96 -7.68 3.35
C TRP A 83 -4.66 -7.27 4.03
N ILE A 84 -4.65 -6.13 4.72
CA ILE A 84 -3.48 -5.68 5.46
C ILE A 84 -3.12 -6.68 6.55
N VAL A 85 -4.10 -7.12 7.32
CA VAL A 85 -3.85 -8.07 8.41
C VAL A 85 -3.37 -9.40 7.85
N LEU A 86 -3.97 -9.85 6.75
CA LEU A 86 -3.59 -11.10 6.11
C LEU A 86 -2.13 -11.11 5.67
N ASN A 87 -1.63 -9.96 5.24
CA ASN A 87 -0.28 -9.83 4.69
C ASN A 87 0.64 -9.01 5.58
N GLN A 88 0.28 -8.85 6.84
CA GLN A 88 0.95 -7.90 7.73
C GLN A 88 2.45 -8.11 7.81
N ASP A 89 2.89 -9.33 8.06
CA ASP A 89 4.32 -9.61 8.20
C ASP A 89 5.08 -9.30 6.91
N LEU A 90 4.48 -9.68 5.80
CA LEU A 90 5.07 -9.45 4.49
C LEU A 90 5.19 -7.96 4.19
N LEU A 91 4.14 -7.21 4.54
CA LEU A 91 4.14 -5.77 4.33
C LEU A 91 5.16 -5.08 5.23
N PHE A 92 5.34 -5.53 6.46
CA PHE A 92 6.38 -5.00 7.33
C PHE A 92 7.76 -5.29 6.77
N ASP A 93 7.98 -6.50 6.27
CA ASP A 93 9.27 -6.84 5.68
C ASP A 93 9.57 -5.96 4.48
N TYR A 94 8.57 -5.72 3.65
CA TYR A 94 8.76 -4.84 2.50
C TYR A 94 9.03 -3.40 2.95
N TRP A 95 8.28 -2.92 3.94
CA TRP A 95 8.48 -1.58 4.49
C TRP A 95 9.90 -1.40 5.01
N ASN A 96 10.44 -2.42 5.64
CA ASN A 96 11.77 -2.37 6.24
C ASN A 96 12.89 -2.80 5.29
N TYR A 97 12.59 -2.91 4.00
CA TYR A 97 13.57 -3.28 2.96
C TYR A 97 14.16 -4.67 3.14
N LYS A 98 13.45 -5.56 3.81
CA LYS A 98 13.93 -6.93 4.02
C LYS A 98 13.64 -7.84 2.84
N ILE A 99 12.64 -7.50 2.02
CA ILE A 99 12.32 -8.27 0.83
C ILE A 99 12.18 -7.31 -0.35
N SER A 100 12.37 -7.85 -1.54
CA SER A 100 12.24 -7.08 -2.78
C SER A 100 10.78 -7.01 -3.20
N THR A 101 10.50 -6.13 -4.17
CA THR A 101 9.16 -6.07 -4.77
C THR A 101 8.79 -7.40 -5.37
N HIS A 102 9.75 -8.06 -6.01
CA HIS A 102 9.51 -9.36 -6.63
C HIS A 102 9.06 -10.39 -5.60
N GLU A 103 9.74 -10.43 -4.46
CA GLU A 103 9.36 -11.34 -3.39
C GLU A 103 7.98 -11.01 -2.84
N LEU A 104 7.70 -9.72 -2.67
CA LEU A 104 6.40 -9.30 -2.18
C LEU A 104 5.30 -9.81 -3.10
N ILE A 105 5.44 -9.59 -4.40
CA ILE A 105 4.42 -9.98 -5.36
C ILE A 105 4.24 -11.50 -5.39
N ASN A 106 5.32 -12.24 -5.26
CA ASN A 106 5.25 -13.70 -5.28
C ASN A 106 4.61 -14.30 -4.05
N LYS A 107 4.68 -13.63 -2.93
CA LYS A 107 4.20 -14.18 -1.65
C LYS A 107 2.91 -13.56 -1.16
N ILE A 108 2.49 -12.46 -1.75
CA ILE A 108 1.32 -11.74 -1.26
C ILE A 108 0.07 -12.59 -1.47
N LYS A 109 -0.82 -12.52 -0.50
CA LYS A 109 -2.06 -13.28 -0.53
C LYS A 109 -3.20 -12.36 -0.89
N ARG A 110 -4.06 -12.82 -1.79
CA ARG A 110 -5.21 -12.03 -2.16
C ARG A 110 -6.42 -12.47 -1.36
N LEU A 111 -7.37 -11.55 -1.19
CA LEU A 111 -8.63 -11.86 -0.52
C LEU A 111 -9.52 -12.78 -1.34
#